data_1ff299edbfa982cf23ff005c8ade4489
#
_entry.id   1ff299edbfa982cf23ff005c8ade4489
#
_cell.length_a   1.000
_cell.length_b   1.000
_cell.length_c   1.000
_cell.angle_alpha   90.00
_cell.angle_beta   90.00
_cell.angle_gamma   90.00
#
_symmetry.space_group_name_H-M   'P 1'
#
loop_
_entity.id
_entity.type
_entity.pdbx_description
1 polymer ?
#
loop_
_entity_poly.entity_id
_entity_poly.type
_entity_poly.pdbx_seq_one_letter_code
_entity_poly.pdbx_strand_id
1 'polypeptide(L)'
;MAWCQVFLLDTIREQTGLCSKGGTSTEQVEKHVEGALLLACYGTLLTDAQRELMALYYNEDLSLQEIADNQGISRQGVHDILTRSVKKLESYEARLHLLERGERRLEQLNDCLVFAQDCRDTEAKNKLTSVLERMIQEEEQP
;
A
#
# COMPACT_ATOMS: atom_id res chain seq x y z
N MET A 1 -3.57 -4.31 8.34
CA MET A 1 -4.39 -4.85 7.23
C MET A 1 -4.13 -4.19 5.87
N ALA A 2 -3.40 -3.09 5.77
CA ALA A 2 -3.12 -2.41 4.49
C ALA A 2 -1.95 -3.03 3.68
N TRP A 3 -1.00 -3.68 4.32
CA TRP A 3 0.17 -4.29 3.66
C TRP A 3 -0.09 -5.65 3.01
N CYS A 4 -1.18 -6.32 3.39
CA CYS A 4 -1.60 -7.57 2.76
C CYS A 4 -2.01 -7.36 1.28
N GLN A 5 -2.31 -6.11 0.88
CA GLN A 5 -2.64 -5.76 -0.50
C GLN A 5 -1.41 -5.63 -1.40
N VAL A 6 -0.23 -5.32 -0.88
CA VAL A 6 1.02 -5.27 -1.67
C VAL A 6 1.41 -6.69 -2.09
N PHE A 7 1.28 -7.67 -1.19
CA PHE A 7 1.50 -9.08 -1.52
C PHE A 7 0.48 -9.61 -2.54
N LEU A 8 -0.75 -9.08 -2.50
CA LEU A 8 -1.78 -9.42 -3.49
C LEU A 8 -1.44 -8.88 -4.89
N LEU A 9 -0.74 -7.73 -4.97
CA LEU A 9 -0.34 -7.13 -6.24
C LEU A 9 0.78 -7.90 -6.93
N ASP A 10 1.77 -8.38 -6.19
CA ASP A 10 2.80 -9.25 -6.77
C ASP A 10 2.22 -10.59 -7.20
N THR A 11 1.32 -11.17 -6.40
CA THR A 11 0.61 -12.40 -6.76
C THR A 11 -0.32 -12.19 -7.96
N ILE A 12 -0.99 -11.04 -8.07
CA ILE A 12 -1.83 -10.69 -9.23
C ILE A 12 -0.96 -10.38 -10.46
N ARG A 13 0.21 -9.77 -10.28
CA ARG A 13 1.16 -9.47 -11.37
C ARG A 13 1.76 -10.74 -11.96
N GLU A 14 2.05 -11.74 -11.13
CA GLU A 14 2.54 -13.05 -11.60
C GLU A 14 1.43 -13.94 -12.20
N GLN A 15 0.21 -13.89 -11.64
CA GLN A 15 -0.89 -14.75 -12.10
C GLN A 15 -1.63 -14.23 -13.33
N THR A 16 -1.61 -12.92 -13.61
CA THR A 16 -2.37 -12.38 -14.75
C THR A 16 -1.60 -12.32 -16.05
N GLY A 17 -0.29 -12.54 -16.07
CA GLY A 17 0.50 -12.60 -17.31
C GLY A 17 0.24 -11.43 -18.29
N LEU A 18 -0.30 -10.32 -17.81
CA LEU A 18 -0.69 -9.18 -18.61
C LEU A 18 0.51 -8.30 -18.96
N CYS A 19 1.30 -8.79 -19.89
CA CYS A 19 2.12 -7.96 -20.74
C CYS A 19 1.19 -7.17 -21.66
N SER A 20 1.11 -5.87 -21.43
CA SER A 20 0.67 -4.82 -22.36
C SER A 20 -0.44 -5.16 -23.36
N LYS A 21 -1.65 -4.67 -23.10
CA LYS A 21 -2.48 -3.97 -24.10
C LYS A 21 -3.83 -3.53 -23.47
N GLY A 22 -4.08 -2.22 -23.47
CA GLY A 22 -5.45 -1.69 -23.39
C GLY A 22 -5.81 -1.01 -22.07
N GLY A 23 -5.54 0.22 -22.01
CA GLY A 23 -6.12 1.38 -21.42
C GLY A 23 -7.22 1.29 -20.35
N THR A 24 -7.12 2.16 -19.37
CA THR A 24 -8.09 2.69 -18.39
C THR A 24 -8.37 1.90 -17.14
N SER A 25 -8.57 0.60 -17.17
CA SER A 25 -8.93 -0.16 -15.95
C SER A 25 -7.75 -0.40 -15.01
N THR A 26 -6.61 -0.77 -15.55
CA THR A 26 -5.40 -1.12 -14.76
C THR A 26 -4.78 0.12 -14.12
N GLU A 27 -4.68 1.22 -14.85
CA GLU A 27 -4.11 2.49 -14.35
C GLU A 27 -4.94 3.09 -13.20
N GLN A 28 -6.27 2.92 -13.23
CA GLN A 28 -7.13 3.38 -12.14
C GLN A 28 -6.96 2.53 -10.88
N VAL A 29 -6.82 1.22 -11.02
CA VAL A 29 -6.54 0.31 -9.90
C VAL A 29 -5.17 0.61 -9.29
N GLU A 30 -4.14 0.80 -10.10
CA GLU A 30 -2.80 1.17 -9.64
C GLU A 30 -2.80 2.48 -8.84
N LYS A 31 -3.46 3.52 -9.34
CA LYS A 31 -3.62 4.80 -8.61
C LYS A 31 -4.41 4.66 -7.31
N HIS A 32 -5.42 3.79 -7.30
CA HIS A 32 -6.20 3.53 -6.09
C HIS A 32 -5.34 2.87 -5.01
N VAL A 33 -4.58 1.86 -5.39
CA VAL A 33 -3.65 1.18 -4.48
C VAL A 33 -2.55 2.11 -3.97
N GLU A 34 -1.95 2.91 -4.86
CA GLU A 34 -0.94 3.92 -4.47
C GLU A 34 -1.52 4.91 -3.45
N GLY A 35 -2.74 5.40 -3.67
CA GLY A 35 -3.44 6.28 -2.72
C GLY A 35 -3.67 5.62 -1.35
N ALA A 36 -4.03 4.33 -1.32
CA ALA A 36 -4.20 3.57 -0.08
C ALA A 36 -2.87 3.40 0.67
N LEU A 37 -1.77 3.11 -0.03
CA LEU A 37 -0.44 2.98 0.56
C LEU A 37 0.06 4.32 1.14
N LEU A 38 -0.12 5.41 0.41
CA LEU A 38 0.20 6.75 0.90
C LEU A 38 -0.61 7.10 2.15
N LEU A 39 -1.89 6.74 2.18
CA LEU A 39 -2.74 6.95 3.36
C LEU A 39 -2.26 6.13 4.56
N ALA A 40 -1.87 4.88 4.36
CA ALA A 40 -1.34 4.01 5.41
C ALA A 40 -0.05 4.58 6.02
N CYS A 41 0.89 5.05 5.20
CA CYS A 41 2.17 5.59 5.66
C CYS A 41 2.08 6.99 6.27
N TYR A 42 1.27 7.87 5.67
CA TYR A 42 1.28 9.30 5.98
C TYR A 42 -0.05 9.84 6.47
N GLY A 43 -1.07 9.01 6.63
CA GLY A 43 -2.43 9.44 6.99
C GLY A 43 -2.48 10.22 8.31
N THR A 44 -1.58 9.92 9.25
CA THR A 44 -1.45 10.65 10.52
C THR A 44 -1.03 12.11 10.36
N LEU A 45 -0.47 12.50 9.21
CA LEU A 45 -0.08 13.87 8.89
C LEU A 45 -1.20 14.67 8.20
N LEU A 46 -2.34 14.04 7.95
CA LEU A 46 -3.56 14.69 7.48
C LEU A 46 -4.39 15.18 8.64
N THR A 47 -5.31 16.11 8.36
CA THR A 47 -6.38 16.44 9.32
C THR A 47 -7.34 15.26 9.44
N ASP A 48 -8.04 15.15 10.59
CA ASP A 48 -8.97 14.03 10.81
C ASP A 48 -10.03 13.94 9.72
N ALA A 49 -10.61 15.08 9.29
CA ALA A 49 -11.58 15.11 8.20
C ALA A 49 -10.99 14.64 6.84
N GLN A 50 -9.74 15.00 6.52
CA GLN A 50 -9.08 14.54 5.30
C GLN A 50 -8.80 13.04 5.36
N ARG A 51 -8.31 12.56 6.50
CA ARG A 51 -8.01 11.15 6.73
C ARG A 51 -9.27 10.29 6.64
N GLU A 52 -10.37 10.73 7.25
CA GLU A 52 -11.65 10.04 7.20
C GLU A 52 -12.19 9.92 5.77
N LEU A 53 -12.20 11.03 5.00
CA LEU A 53 -12.63 11.00 3.60
C LEU A 53 -11.77 10.08 2.72
N MET A 54 -10.46 10.09 2.94
CA MET A 54 -9.55 9.19 2.23
C MET A 54 -9.79 7.72 2.63
N ALA A 55 -10.04 7.44 3.91
CA ALA A 55 -10.34 6.09 4.38
C ALA A 55 -11.65 5.55 3.76
N LEU A 56 -12.70 6.36 3.71
CA LEU A 56 -13.97 6.00 3.07
C LEU A 56 -13.78 5.67 1.58
N TYR A 57 -12.91 6.42 0.89
CA TYR A 57 -12.68 6.22 -0.54
C TYR A 57 -11.73 5.06 -0.83
N TYR A 58 -10.58 4.96 -0.15
CA TYR A 58 -9.53 4.00 -0.46
C TYR A 58 -9.64 2.67 0.29
N ASN A 59 -10.20 2.65 1.51
CA ASN A 59 -10.29 1.43 2.31
C ASN A 59 -11.68 0.79 2.26
N GLU A 60 -12.73 1.62 2.12
CA GLU A 60 -14.13 1.15 2.09
C GLU A 60 -14.73 1.16 0.68
N ASP A 61 -13.95 1.54 -0.33
CA ASP A 61 -14.34 1.58 -1.75
C ASP A 61 -15.63 2.35 -2.04
N LEU A 62 -15.97 3.36 -1.20
CA LEU A 62 -17.15 4.16 -1.41
C LEU A 62 -16.99 5.11 -2.60
N SER A 63 -18.05 5.26 -3.39
CA SER A 63 -18.07 6.22 -4.48
C SER A 63 -18.09 7.67 -3.96
N LEU A 64 -17.62 8.61 -4.77
CA LEU A 64 -17.63 10.03 -4.43
C LEU A 64 -19.05 10.54 -4.08
N GLN A 65 -20.11 9.95 -4.64
CA GLN A 65 -21.48 10.32 -4.36
C GLN A 65 -21.91 9.82 -2.98
N GLU A 66 -21.63 8.57 -2.64
CA GLU A 66 -21.95 8.01 -1.31
C GLU A 66 -21.22 8.75 -0.20
N ILE A 67 -19.95 9.10 -0.41
CA ILE A 67 -19.19 9.92 0.55
C ILE A 67 -19.82 11.31 0.69
N ALA A 68 -20.21 11.95 -0.42
CA ALA A 68 -20.85 13.25 -0.42
C ALA A 68 -22.15 13.24 0.38
N ASP A 69 -22.98 12.22 0.17
CA ASP A 69 -24.26 12.03 0.86
C ASP A 69 -24.05 11.76 2.36
N ASN A 70 -23.06 10.94 2.71
CA ASN A 70 -22.72 10.63 4.11
C ASN A 70 -22.17 11.84 4.87
N GLN A 71 -21.35 12.66 4.22
CA GLN A 71 -20.68 13.80 4.85
C GLN A 71 -21.46 15.13 4.71
N GLY A 72 -22.56 15.14 3.96
CA GLY A 72 -23.38 16.34 3.73
C GLY A 72 -22.68 17.44 2.93
N ILE A 73 -21.75 17.08 2.05
CA ILE A 73 -21.02 18.00 1.17
C ILE A 73 -21.27 17.67 -0.30
N SER A 74 -20.84 18.53 -1.22
CA SER A 74 -20.99 18.25 -2.64
C SER A 74 -19.99 17.18 -3.12
N ARG A 75 -20.38 16.38 -4.13
CA ARG A 75 -19.49 15.41 -4.80
C ARG A 75 -18.20 16.08 -5.28
N GLN A 76 -18.28 17.31 -5.81
CA GLN A 76 -17.11 18.08 -6.21
C GLN A 76 -16.23 18.42 -5.01
N GLY A 77 -16.84 18.77 -3.87
CA GLY A 77 -16.11 19.03 -2.62
C GLY A 77 -15.31 17.81 -2.14
N VAL A 78 -15.92 16.62 -2.19
CA VAL A 78 -15.21 15.35 -1.89
C VAL A 78 -14.02 15.17 -2.83
N HIS A 79 -14.23 15.28 -4.14
CA HIS A 79 -13.18 15.15 -5.15
C HIS A 79 -12.01 16.12 -4.91
N ASP A 80 -12.32 17.37 -4.59
CA ASP A 80 -11.29 18.40 -4.36
C ASP A 80 -10.50 18.14 -3.07
N ILE A 81 -11.15 17.64 -2.03
CA ILE A 81 -10.48 17.25 -0.78
C ILE A 81 -9.57 16.06 -1.02
N LEU A 82 -10.05 15.01 -1.67
CA LEU A 82 -9.25 13.82 -2.00
C LEU A 82 -8.03 14.19 -2.84
N THR A 83 -8.23 14.95 -3.91
CA THR A 83 -7.14 15.38 -4.80
C THR A 83 -6.06 16.18 -4.05
N ARG A 84 -6.46 17.10 -3.17
CA ARG A 84 -5.51 17.88 -2.37
C ARG A 84 -4.80 17.02 -1.33
N SER A 85 -5.51 16.06 -0.73
CA SER A 85 -4.94 15.15 0.25
C SER A 85 -3.89 14.24 -0.38
N VAL A 86 -4.19 13.62 -1.53
CA VAL A 86 -3.23 12.79 -2.27
C VAL A 86 -1.98 13.59 -2.62
N LYS A 87 -2.10 14.77 -3.23
CA LYS A 87 -0.95 15.62 -3.56
C LYS A 87 -0.10 15.98 -2.34
N LYS A 88 -0.73 16.16 -1.18
CA LYS A 88 -0.02 16.41 0.07
C LYS A 88 0.78 15.19 0.51
N LEU A 89 0.19 13.99 0.43
CA LEU A 89 0.87 12.73 0.75
C LEU A 89 2.01 12.42 -0.24
N GLU A 90 1.80 12.60 -1.53
CA GLU A 90 2.84 12.50 -2.57
C GLU A 90 4.03 13.44 -2.26
N SER A 91 3.75 14.65 -1.78
CA SER A 91 4.80 15.60 -1.41
C SER A 91 5.62 15.16 -0.19
N TYR A 92 5.02 14.37 0.72
CA TYR A 92 5.74 13.75 1.83
C TYR A 92 6.59 12.57 1.34
N GLU A 93 6.03 11.70 0.50
CA GLU A 93 6.77 10.58 -0.07
C GLU A 93 7.98 11.07 -0.88
N ALA A 94 7.82 12.10 -1.71
CA ALA A 94 8.91 12.70 -2.48
C ALA A 94 10.08 13.24 -1.63
N ARG A 95 9.87 13.44 -0.33
CA ARG A 95 10.91 13.93 0.60
C ARG A 95 11.42 12.86 1.56
N LEU A 96 10.55 11.96 1.99
CA LEU A 96 10.83 11.00 3.06
C LEU A 96 11.13 9.60 2.52
N HIS A 97 10.57 9.25 1.36
CA HIS A 97 10.76 7.95 0.69
C HIS A 97 10.48 6.75 1.61
N LEU A 98 9.43 6.83 2.47
CA LEU A 98 9.14 5.76 3.42
C LEU A 98 8.56 4.53 2.71
N LEU A 99 7.69 4.73 1.71
CA LEU A 99 7.15 3.63 0.90
C LEU A 99 8.27 2.94 0.12
N GLU A 100 9.05 3.70 -0.65
CA GLU A 100 10.17 3.16 -1.43
C GLU A 100 11.17 2.39 -0.55
N ARG A 101 11.46 2.93 0.64
CA ARG A 101 12.38 2.28 1.58
C ARG A 101 11.80 1.03 2.22
N GLY A 102 10.49 1.03 2.51
CA GLY A 102 9.76 -0.12 3.03
C GLY A 102 9.75 -1.27 2.01
N GLU A 103 9.38 -0.98 0.76
CA GLU A 103 9.38 -1.94 -0.33
C GLU A 103 10.75 -2.58 -0.54
N ARG A 104 11.80 -1.76 -0.62
CA ARG A 104 13.18 -2.24 -0.78
C ARG A 104 13.63 -3.12 0.38
N ARG A 105 13.19 -2.82 1.59
CA ARG A 105 13.52 -3.62 2.78
C ARG A 105 12.83 -4.96 2.77
N LEU A 106 11.54 -4.99 2.40
CA LEU A 106 10.80 -6.24 2.22
C LEU A 106 11.41 -7.13 1.14
N GLU A 107 11.81 -6.55 0.01
CA GLU A 107 12.51 -7.27 -1.06
C GLU A 107 13.81 -7.91 -0.55
N GLN A 108 14.63 -7.14 0.17
CA GLN A 108 15.87 -7.66 0.78
C GLN A 108 15.61 -8.78 1.80
N LEU A 109 14.56 -8.65 2.61
CA LEU A 109 14.19 -9.70 3.58
C LEU A 109 13.72 -10.97 2.87
N ASN A 110 12.95 -10.85 1.81
CA ASN A 110 12.52 -11.99 1.00
C ASN A 110 13.69 -12.67 0.31
N ASP A 111 14.64 -11.92 -0.23
CA ASP A 111 15.88 -12.48 -0.79
C ASP A 111 16.67 -13.27 0.26
N CYS A 112 16.82 -12.71 1.46
CA CYS A 112 17.44 -13.42 2.58
C CYS A 112 16.69 -14.70 2.94
N LEU A 113 15.36 -14.70 2.90
CA LEU A 113 14.54 -15.87 3.17
C LEU A 113 14.77 -16.97 2.13
N VAL A 114 14.85 -16.62 0.85
CA VAL A 114 15.19 -17.56 -0.24
C VAL A 114 16.57 -18.18 -0.02
N PHE A 115 17.60 -17.37 0.29
CA PHE A 115 18.93 -17.90 0.60
C PHE A 115 18.95 -18.80 1.84
N ALA A 116 18.16 -18.47 2.87
CA ALA A 116 18.04 -19.29 4.07
C ALA A 116 17.49 -20.70 3.76
N GLN A 117 16.61 -20.82 2.76
CA GLN A 117 16.04 -22.11 2.34
C GLN A 117 17.08 -23.07 1.75
N ASP A 118 18.18 -22.55 1.18
CA ASP A 118 19.27 -23.35 0.61
C ASP A 118 20.33 -23.79 1.63
N CYS A 119 20.21 -23.34 2.89
CA CYS A 119 21.13 -23.77 3.96
C CYS A 119 21.04 -25.28 4.23
N ARG A 120 22.22 -25.96 4.27
CA ARG A 120 22.30 -27.39 4.53
C ARG A 120 22.14 -27.77 6.01
N ASP A 121 22.49 -26.85 6.91
CA ASP A 121 22.30 -27.03 8.35
C ASP A 121 20.84 -26.71 8.73
N THR A 122 20.10 -27.77 9.08
CA THR A 122 18.67 -27.67 9.38
C THR A 122 18.37 -26.80 10.61
N GLU A 123 19.23 -26.81 11.63
CA GLU A 123 19.00 -26.00 12.83
C GLU A 123 19.27 -24.52 12.58
N ALA A 124 20.36 -24.20 11.88
CA ALA A 124 20.67 -22.83 11.47
C ALA A 124 19.59 -22.27 10.52
N LYS A 125 19.15 -23.11 9.56
CA LYS A 125 18.06 -22.78 8.64
C LYS A 125 16.78 -22.38 9.40
N ASN A 126 16.33 -23.22 10.33
CA ASN A 126 15.09 -22.97 11.07
C ASN A 126 15.17 -21.71 11.92
N LYS A 127 16.30 -21.46 12.57
CA LYS A 127 16.54 -20.23 13.36
C LYS A 127 16.53 -19.00 12.45
N LEU A 128 17.23 -19.04 11.32
CA LEU A 128 17.31 -17.91 10.39
C LEU A 128 15.94 -17.61 9.78
N THR A 129 15.23 -18.63 9.29
CA THR A 129 13.87 -18.49 8.73
C THR A 129 12.92 -17.85 9.73
N SER A 130 12.92 -18.32 11.00
CA SER A 130 12.01 -17.76 12.03
C SER A 130 12.33 -16.29 12.38
N VAL A 131 13.59 -15.88 12.31
CA VAL A 131 13.97 -14.47 12.52
C VAL A 131 13.54 -13.60 11.33
N LEU A 132 13.76 -14.05 10.10
CA LEU A 132 13.37 -13.33 8.90
C LEU A 132 11.85 -13.19 8.78
N GLU A 133 11.09 -14.25 9.04
CA GLU A 133 9.63 -14.22 9.06
C GLU A 133 9.10 -13.20 10.08
N ARG A 134 9.70 -13.14 11.27
CA ARG A 134 9.33 -12.15 12.28
C ARG A 134 9.65 -10.72 11.82
N MET A 135 10.81 -10.48 11.19
CA MET A 135 11.17 -9.17 10.66
C MET A 135 10.23 -8.73 9.54
N ILE A 136 9.83 -9.64 8.67
CA ILE A 136 8.82 -9.37 7.62
C ILE A 136 7.49 -8.98 8.27
N GLN A 137 7.03 -9.71 9.28
CA GLN A 137 5.79 -9.38 10.00
C GLN A 137 5.85 -8.01 10.71
N GLU A 138 7.01 -7.63 11.25
CA GLU A 138 7.20 -6.32 11.88
C GLU A 138 7.15 -5.18 10.85
N GLU A 139 7.65 -5.38 9.63
CA GLU A 139 7.54 -4.40 8.53
C GLU A 139 6.12 -4.33 7.95
N GLU A 140 5.34 -5.41 8.01
CA GLU A 140 3.96 -5.47 7.53
C GLU A 140 2.93 -4.86 8.50
N GLN A 141 3.32 -4.56 9.74
CA GLN A 141 2.46 -3.91 10.72
C GLN A 141 2.79 -2.41 10.79
N PRO A 142 1.83 -1.54 10.44
CA PRO A 142 1.99 -0.09 10.55
C PRO A 142 2.00 0.41 11.98
#